data_f7ef68180e9c42fe5412c67c8fce5e2f
#
_entry.id   f7ef68180e9c42fe5412c67c8fce5e2f
#
_cell.length_a   1.000
_cell.length_b   1.000
_cell.length_c   1.000
_cell.angle_alpha   90.00
_cell.angle_beta   90.00
_cell.angle_gamma   90.00
#
_symmetry.space_group_name_H-M   'P 1'
#
loop_
_entity.id
_entity.type
_entity.pdbx_description
1 polymer ?
#
loop_
_entity_poly.entity_id
_entity_poly.type
_entity_poly.pdbx_seq_one_letter_code
_entity_poly.pdbx_strand_id
1 'polypeptide(L)'
;MTDFVHEPPKDPNKPPVPGEEKPTTERERMKKVYTYVAVLFAVSFLLILWTFLMNQRSSREVLDEIKSGNSALHDTLDENELLQARVAELENEVSALEEQLAAAEADRDALRDSGDKQAALLTALDWLSELEHDYSAGSYSAARKTAQAMQDNGLAALLPEQPLHTSSTGSDYDAPAARYQDITNALFPNGMN
;
A
#
# COMPACT_ATOMS: atom_id res chain seq x y z
N MET A 1 -64.86 -65.49 -84.90
CA MET A 1 -64.10 -66.52 -85.60
C MET A 1 -62.97 -66.90 -84.77
N THR A 2 -63.00 -68.00 -84.13
CA THR A 2 -62.11 -68.58 -83.16
C THR A 2 -61.09 -69.38 -83.92
N ASP A 3 -59.81 -69.09 -83.74
CA ASP A 3 -58.75 -70.02 -84.13
C ASP A 3 -58.05 -70.62 -82.87
N PHE A 4 -58.39 -71.88 -82.71
CA PHE A 4 -57.79 -72.77 -81.76
C PHE A 4 -56.37 -73.25 -82.29
N VAL A 5 -55.29 -72.87 -81.62
CA VAL A 5 -53.99 -73.44 -81.89
C VAL A 5 -53.80 -74.64 -80.97
N HIS A 6 -53.67 -75.74 -81.54
CA HIS A 6 -53.49 -77.07 -80.96
C HIS A 6 -52.09 -77.24 -80.47
N GLU A 7 -51.90 -77.51 -79.18
CA GLU A 7 -50.59 -77.87 -78.53
C GLU A 7 -50.36 -79.35 -78.75
N PRO A 8 -49.12 -79.76 -79.23
CA PRO A 8 -48.79 -81.16 -79.37
C PRO A 8 -48.42 -81.80 -78.03
N PRO A 9 -48.57 -83.08 -77.82
CA PRO A 9 -48.44 -83.78 -76.55
C PRO A 9 -46.93 -83.89 -76.12
N LYS A 10 -46.69 -83.69 -74.85
CA LYS A 10 -45.42 -83.86 -74.19
C LYS A 10 -45.00 -85.40 -74.20
N ASP A 11 -43.84 -85.68 -74.72
CA ASP A 11 -43.18 -86.96 -74.69
C ASP A 11 -42.48 -87.17 -73.35
N PRO A 12 -42.75 -88.21 -72.55
CA PRO A 12 -42.21 -88.35 -71.17
C PRO A 12 -40.80 -88.96 -71.07
N ASN A 13 -40.09 -89.05 -72.18
CA ASN A 13 -38.84 -89.83 -72.13
C ASN A 13 -37.66 -89.08 -72.79
N LYS A 14 -37.32 -87.88 -72.35
CA LYS A 14 -36.11 -87.18 -72.77
C LYS A 14 -35.27 -86.93 -71.57
N PRO A 15 -34.04 -87.43 -71.58
CA PRO A 15 -33.08 -87.25 -70.44
C PRO A 15 -32.70 -85.78 -70.33
N PRO A 16 -32.41 -85.29 -69.10
CA PRO A 16 -32.06 -83.91 -68.90
C PRO A 16 -30.70 -83.58 -69.48
N VAL A 17 -30.64 -82.54 -70.26
CA VAL A 17 -29.37 -81.94 -70.76
C VAL A 17 -28.67 -81.19 -69.61
N PRO A 18 -27.40 -81.53 -69.35
CA PRO A 18 -26.63 -80.81 -68.30
C PRO A 18 -26.11 -79.48 -68.86
N GLY A 19 -26.33 -78.44 -68.10
CA GLY A 19 -25.45 -77.25 -68.09
C GLY A 19 -25.79 -76.05 -68.94
N GLU A 20 -26.72 -75.28 -68.49
CA GLU A 20 -26.55 -73.81 -68.64
C GLU A 20 -26.33 -73.16 -67.28
N GLU A 21 -25.09 -73.16 -66.85
CA GLU A 21 -24.64 -72.33 -65.79
C GLU A 21 -24.69 -70.85 -66.25
N LYS A 22 -25.61 -70.10 -65.70
CA LYS A 22 -25.72 -68.69 -65.94
C LYS A 22 -24.46 -67.98 -65.40
N PRO A 23 -23.71 -67.20 -66.21
CA PRO A 23 -22.55 -66.43 -65.76
C PRO A 23 -22.99 -65.12 -65.02
N THR A 24 -23.81 -65.23 -63.97
CA THR A 24 -24.29 -64.08 -63.19
C THR A 24 -23.61 -63.97 -61.84
N THR A 25 -22.78 -64.94 -61.44
CA THR A 25 -22.29 -64.96 -60.05
C THR A 25 -21.04 -64.12 -59.77
N GLU A 26 -20.17 -63.87 -60.74
CA GLU A 26 -18.95 -63.10 -60.51
C GLU A 26 -19.17 -61.58 -60.48
N ARG A 27 -19.99 -61.07 -61.37
CA ARG A 27 -20.32 -59.63 -61.38
C ARG A 27 -21.12 -59.20 -60.15
N GLU A 28 -21.97 -60.01 -59.62
CA GLU A 28 -22.70 -59.75 -58.40
C GLU A 28 -21.84 -59.90 -57.15
N ARG A 29 -20.93 -60.87 -57.14
CA ARG A 29 -19.96 -60.98 -56.04
C ARG A 29 -19.00 -59.78 -56.01
N MET A 30 -18.49 -59.34 -57.13
CA MET A 30 -17.63 -58.17 -57.22
C MET A 30 -18.40 -56.88 -56.81
N LYS A 31 -19.65 -56.70 -57.22
CA LYS A 31 -20.44 -55.56 -56.75
C LYS A 31 -20.66 -55.58 -55.23
N LYS A 32 -20.93 -56.71 -54.62
CA LYS A 32 -21.03 -56.85 -53.14
C LYS A 32 -19.71 -56.52 -52.43
N VAL A 33 -18.58 -56.98 -52.98
CA VAL A 33 -17.26 -56.65 -52.42
C VAL A 33 -16.94 -55.17 -52.54
N TYR A 34 -17.23 -54.51 -53.69
CA TYR A 34 -17.04 -53.07 -53.83
C TYR A 34 -17.96 -52.27 -52.91
N THR A 35 -19.19 -52.70 -52.69
CA THR A 35 -20.10 -52.07 -51.74
C THR A 35 -19.59 -52.19 -50.30
N TYR A 36 -19.06 -53.37 -49.95
CA TYR A 36 -18.48 -53.59 -48.59
C TYR A 36 -17.24 -52.72 -48.35
N VAL A 37 -16.34 -52.66 -49.33
CA VAL A 37 -15.15 -51.79 -49.28
C VAL A 37 -15.53 -50.32 -49.21
N ALA A 38 -16.52 -49.88 -49.99
CA ALA A 38 -17.03 -48.50 -49.98
C ALA A 38 -17.65 -48.13 -48.65
N VAL A 39 -18.44 -49.02 -48.03
CA VAL A 39 -19.03 -48.80 -46.70
C VAL A 39 -17.95 -48.72 -45.63
N LEU A 40 -16.94 -49.61 -45.68
CA LEU A 40 -15.82 -49.65 -44.73
C LEU A 40 -14.98 -48.35 -44.84
N PHE A 41 -14.76 -47.90 -46.09
CA PHE A 41 -14.07 -46.62 -46.32
C PHE A 41 -14.89 -45.44 -45.81
N ALA A 42 -16.20 -45.41 -46.05
CA ALA A 42 -17.09 -44.33 -45.56
C ALA A 42 -17.11 -44.30 -44.03
N VAL A 43 -17.18 -45.43 -43.34
CA VAL A 43 -17.15 -45.52 -41.89
C VAL A 43 -15.81 -45.01 -41.36
N SER A 44 -14.69 -45.43 -41.95
CA SER A 44 -13.33 -44.98 -41.58
C SER A 44 -13.19 -43.47 -41.78
N PHE A 45 -13.71 -42.93 -42.87
CA PHE A 45 -13.68 -41.50 -43.17
C PHE A 45 -14.51 -40.69 -42.15
N LEU A 46 -15.70 -41.21 -41.79
CA LEU A 46 -16.53 -40.60 -40.75
C LEU A 46 -15.83 -40.56 -39.37
N LEU A 47 -15.11 -41.65 -39.02
CA LEU A 47 -14.34 -41.69 -37.77
C LEU A 47 -13.21 -40.67 -37.78
N ILE A 48 -12.48 -40.53 -38.89
CA ILE A 48 -11.41 -39.56 -39.03
C ILE A 48 -11.98 -38.12 -38.92
N LEU A 49 -13.10 -37.86 -39.63
CA LEU A 49 -13.80 -36.58 -39.56
C LEU A 49 -14.28 -36.26 -38.12
N TRP A 50 -14.85 -37.27 -37.45
CA TRP A 50 -15.26 -37.11 -36.05
C TRP A 50 -14.09 -36.77 -35.12
N THR A 51 -12.97 -37.51 -35.25
CA THR A 51 -11.76 -37.27 -34.47
C THR A 51 -11.19 -35.87 -34.75
N PHE A 52 -11.20 -35.45 -36.02
CA PHE A 52 -10.74 -34.11 -36.40
C PHE A 52 -11.61 -32.99 -35.82
N LEU A 53 -12.94 -33.13 -35.86
CA LEU A 53 -13.88 -32.16 -35.29
C LEU A 53 -13.74 -32.09 -33.75
N MET A 54 -13.55 -33.26 -33.11
CA MET A 54 -13.37 -33.28 -31.65
C MET A 54 -12.04 -32.66 -31.21
N ASN A 55 -10.97 -32.95 -31.97
CA ASN A 55 -9.65 -32.35 -31.71
C ASN A 55 -9.64 -30.82 -31.96
N GLN A 56 -10.41 -30.33 -32.93
CA GLN A 56 -10.51 -28.91 -33.20
C GLN A 56 -11.26 -28.15 -32.09
N ARG A 57 -12.26 -28.77 -31.42
CA ARG A 57 -12.94 -28.20 -30.26
C ARG A 57 -12.02 -28.14 -29.04
N SER A 58 -11.33 -29.21 -28.73
CA SER A 58 -10.38 -29.29 -27.62
C SER A 58 -9.24 -28.29 -27.75
N SER A 59 -8.71 -28.08 -28.97
CA SER A 59 -7.68 -27.08 -29.22
C SER A 59 -8.14 -25.63 -29.01
N ARG A 60 -9.39 -25.35 -29.26
CA ARG A 60 -9.98 -24.01 -29.00
C ARG A 60 -10.19 -23.77 -27.51
N GLU A 61 -10.68 -24.76 -26.79
CA GLU A 61 -10.85 -24.68 -25.33
C GLU A 61 -9.50 -24.43 -24.62
N VAL A 62 -8.45 -25.14 -25.01
CA VAL A 62 -7.09 -24.95 -24.47
C VAL A 62 -6.53 -23.55 -24.78
N LEU A 63 -6.77 -23.06 -26.01
CA LEU A 63 -6.35 -21.71 -26.39
C LEU A 63 -7.10 -20.62 -25.60
N ASP A 64 -8.40 -20.80 -25.37
CA ASP A 64 -9.19 -19.87 -24.59
C ASP A 64 -8.80 -19.90 -23.11
N GLU A 65 -8.49 -21.07 -22.56
CA GLU A 65 -7.98 -21.24 -21.20
C GLU A 65 -6.60 -20.60 -21.02
N ILE A 66 -5.66 -20.79 -21.98
CA ILE A 66 -4.35 -20.13 -21.96
C ILE A 66 -4.51 -18.61 -22.07
N LYS A 67 -5.41 -18.13 -22.91
CA LYS A 67 -5.66 -16.69 -23.08
C LYS A 67 -6.26 -16.09 -21.81
N SER A 68 -7.22 -16.78 -21.19
CA SER A 68 -7.80 -16.37 -19.92
C SER A 68 -6.78 -16.39 -18.78
N GLY A 69 -5.94 -17.43 -18.71
CA GLY A 69 -4.84 -17.52 -17.74
C GLY A 69 -3.80 -16.41 -17.93
N ASN A 70 -3.47 -16.06 -19.17
CA ASN A 70 -2.52 -14.97 -19.47
C ASN A 70 -3.11 -13.60 -19.13
N SER A 71 -4.42 -13.39 -19.35
CA SER A 71 -5.11 -12.17 -18.93
C SER A 71 -5.11 -12.05 -17.39
N ALA A 72 -5.45 -13.13 -16.67
CA ALA A 72 -5.43 -13.12 -15.20
C ALA A 72 -4.02 -12.90 -14.63
N LEU A 73 -2.97 -13.39 -15.30
CA LEU A 73 -1.59 -13.08 -14.95
C LEU A 73 -1.25 -11.60 -15.17
N HIS A 74 -1.70 -11.00 -16.27
CA HIS A 74 -1.53 -9.57 -16.50
C HIS A 74 -2.24 -8.74 -15.43
N ASP A 75 -3.48 -9.06 -15.14
CA ASP A 75 -4.26 -8.36 -14.12
C ASP A 75 -3.58 -8.43 -12.73
N THR A 76 -3.00 -9.60 -12.38
CA THR A 76 -2.26 -9.76 -11.12
C THR A 76 -0.92 -9.02 -11.12
N LEU A 77 -0.24 -8.90 -12.26
CA LEU A 77 0.98 -8.10 -12.37
C LEU A 77 0.67 -6.61 -12.21
N ASP A 78 -0.37 -6.12 -12.88
CA ASP A 78 -0.81 -4.72 -12.80
C ASP A 78 -1.24 -4.37 -11.36
N GLU A 79 -1.97 -5.29 -10.69
CA GLU A 79 -2.33 -5.12 -9.27
C GLU A 79 -1.10 -5.10 -8.37
N ASN A 80 -0.10 -5.95 -8.64
CA ASN A 80 1.14 -5.99 -7.87
C ASN A 80 1.95 -4.70 -8.04
N GLU A 81 2.04 -4.17 -9.27
CA GLU A 81 2.68 -2.88 -9.54
C GLU A 81 1.97 -1.73 -8.82
N LEU A 82 0.63 -1.73 -8.84
CA LEU A 82 -0.17 -0.74 -8.11
C LEU A 82 0.06 -0.83 -6.59
N LEU A 83 0.09 -2.04 -6.04
CA LEU A 83 0.36 -2.25 -4.62
C LEU A 83 1.78 -1.80 -4.24
N GLN A 84 2.79 -2.09 -5.07
CA GLN A 84 4.16 -1.62 -4.85
C GLN A 84 4.25 -0.09 -4.88
N ALA A 85 3.57 0.56 -5.83
CA ALA A 85 3.51 2.01 -5.88
C ALA A 85 2.83 2.59 -4.61
N ARG A 86 1.77 1.94 -4.12
CA ARG A 86 1.08 2.36 -2.91
C ARG A 86 1.92 2.16 -1.65
N VAL A 87 2.69 1.07 -1.58
CA VAL A 87 3.65 0.85 -0.49
C VAL A 87 4.71 1.95 -0.47
N ALA A 88 5.31 2.27 -1.63
CA ALA A 88 6.29 3.34 -1.73
C ALA A 88 5.72 4.73 -1.35
N GLU A 89 4.47 5.01 -1.73
CA GLU A 89 3.77 6.24 -1.31
C GLU A 89 3.59 6.30 0.21
N LEU A 90 3.12 5.19 0.81
CA LEU A 90 2.93 5.11 2.27
C LEU A 90 4.26 5.20 3.03
N GLU A 91 5.33 4.60 2.53
CA GLU A 91 6.66 4.72 3.13
C GLU A 91 7.16 6.17 3.12
N ASN A 92 6.93 6.91 2.03
CA ASN A 92 7.25 8.33 1.95
C ASN A 92 6.39 9.17 2.92
N GLU A 93 5.09 8.85 3.03
CA GLU A 93 4.18 9.53 3.97
C GLU A 93 4.61 9.27 5.43
N VAL A 94 4.96 8.02 5.78
CA VAL A 94 5.48 7.67 7.11
C VAL A 94 6.75 8.46 7.40
N SER A 95 7.72 8.49 6.47
CA SER A 95 8.96 9.25 6.64
C SER A 95 8.70 10.76 6.85
N ALA A 96 7.78 11.34 6.08
CA ALA A 96 7.40 12.74 6.23
C ALA A 96 6.72 13.04 7.57
N LEU A 97 5.88 12.12 8.05
CA LEU A 97 5.23 12.23 9.36
C LEU A 97 6.23 12.09 10.51
N GLU A 98 7.21 11.19 10.39
CA GLU A 98 8.28 11.03 11.38
C GLU A 98 9.14 12.30 11.48
N GLU A 99 9.46 12.94 10.34
CA GLU A 99 10.19 14.22 10.32
C GLU A 99 9.36 15.34 10.96
N GLN A 100 8.06 15.43 10.67
CA GLN A 100 7.16 16.40 11.28
C GLN A 100 7.03 16.18 12.79
N LEU A 101 6.96 14.93 13.23
CA LEU A 101 6.89 14.60 14.65
C LEU A 101 8.18 15.03 15.36
N ALA A 102 9.34 14.71 14.79
CA ALA A 102 10.63 15.12 15.36
C ALA A 102 10.76 16.65 15.45
N ALA A 103 10.32 17.38 14.44
CA ALA A 103 10.29 18.85 14.45
C ALA A 103 9.35 19.40 15.54
N ALA A 104 8.14 18.86 15.65
CA ALA A 104 7.17 19.26 16.65
C ALA A 104 7.66 18.97 18.10
N GLU A 105 8.35 17.85 18.29
CA GLU A 105 8.97 17.51 19.57
C GLU A 105 10.09 18.49 19.93
N ALA A 106 10.94 18.84 18.97
CA ALA A 106 11.99 19.84 19.17
C ALA A 106 11.42 21.23 19.51
N ASP A 107 10.37 21.66 18.81
CA ASP A 107 9.68 22.91 19.09
C ASP A 107 9.04 22.91 20.48
N ARG A 108 8.39 21.82 20.86
CA ARG A 108 7.81 21.65 22.20
C ARG A 108 8.88 21.80 23.29
N ASP A 109 10.04 21.12 23.10
CA ASP A 109 11.11 21.15 24.09
C ASP A 109 11.77 22.54 24.16
N ALA A 110 11.91 23.26 23.04
CA ALA A 110 12.37 24.64 23.00
C ALA A 110 11.39 25.59 23.71
N LEU A 111 10.08 25.42 23.48
CA LEU A 111 9.05 26.21 24.16
C LEU A 111 9.02 25.95 25.65
N ARG A 112 9.20 24.70 26.08
CA ARG A 112 9.28 24.33 27.48
C ARG A 112 10.51 24.96 28.16
N ASP A 113 11.69 24.84 27.54
CA ASP A 113 12.92 25.45 28.04
C ASP A 113 12.79 27.00 28.16
N SER A 114 12.17 27.61 27.14
CA SER A 114 11.85 29.06 27.18
C SER A 114 10.89 29.41 28.31
N GLY A 115 9.84 28.59 28.50
CA GLY A 115 8.87 28.76 29.59
C GLY A 115 9.52 28.63 30.98
N ASP A 116 10.36 27.64 31.17
CA ASP A 116 11.09 27.42 32.43
C ASP A 116 12.05 28.58 32.73
N LYS A 117 12.75 29.10 31.73
CA LYS A 117 13.61 30.28 31.87
C LYS A 117 12.80 31.53 32.22
N GLN A 118 11.63 31.73 31.61
CA GLN A 118 10.75 32.86 31.94
C GLN A 118 10.20 32.77 33.38
N ALA A 119 9.80 31.54 33.78
CA ALA A 119 9.32 31.32 35.15
C ALA A 119 10.42 31.57 36.19
N ALA A 120 11.67 31.13 35.92
CA ALA A 120 12.81 31.38 36.77
C ALA A 120 13.13 32.92 36.86
N LEU A 121 13.08 33.61 35.71
CA LEU A 121 13.22 35.05 35.65
C LEU A 121 12.15 35.80 36.46
N LEU A 122 10.88 35.43 36.32
CA LEU A 122 9.80 36.01 37.10
C LEU A 122 10.00 35.79 38.59
N THR A 123 10.45 34.61 39.00
CA THR A 123 10.78 34.28 40.37
C THR A 123 11.92 35.17 40.88
N ALA A 124 12.98 35.38 40.09
CA ALA A 124 14.10 36.23 40.43
C ALA A 124 13.68 37.69 40.60
N LEU A 125 12.77 38.21 39.75
CA LEU A 125 12.23 39.56 39.84
C LEU A 125 11.31 39.74 41.06
N ASP A 126 10.53 38.73 41.43
CA ASP A 126 9.67 38.76 42.64
C ASP A 126 10.55 38.86 43.91
N TRP A 127 11.58 38.04 43.99
CA TRP A 127 12.55 38.10 45.07
C TRP A 127 13.30 39.46 45.12
N LEU A 128 13.66 40.04 43.98
CA LEU A 128 14.26 41.35 43.91
C LEU A 128 13.28 42.41 44.45
N SER A 129 11.98 42.31 44.07
CA SER A 129 10.96 43.24 44.59
C SER A 129 10.82 43.14 46.12
N GLU A 130 10.87 41.94 46.68
CA GLU A 130 10.85 41.74 48.14
C GLU A 130 12.12 42.33 48.80
N LEU A 131 13.28 42.09 48.18
CA LEU A 131 14.54 42.70 48.64
C LEU A 131 14.49 44.23 48.66
N GLU A 132 13.99 44.84 47.58
CA GLU A 132 13.81 46.31 47.47
C GLU A 132 12.83 46.87 48.51
N HIS A 133 11.73 46.15 48.73
CA HIS A 133 10.76 46.51 49.76
C HIS A 133 11.38 46.49 51.16
N ASP A 134 12.03 45.41 51.54
CA ASP A 134 12.68 45.25 52.84
C ASP A 134 13.79 46.29 53.07
N TYR A 135 14.59 46.55 52.01
CA TYR A 135 15.65 47.57 52.07
C TYR A 135 15.09 48.96 52.25
N SER A 136 14.05 49.35 51.49
CA SER A 136 13.39 50.64 51.55
C SER A 136 12.65 50.88 52.88
N ALA A 137 12.08 49.80 53.44
CA ALA A 137 11.43 49.80 54.75
C ALA A 137 12.42 49.88 55.93
N GLY A 138 13.73 49.81 55.68
CA GLY A 138 14.76 49.78 56.72
C GLY A 138 14.91 48.46 57.43
N SER A 139 14.29 47.38 56.92
CA SER A 139 14.35 46.03 57.46
C SER A 139 15.62 45.33 57.01
N TYR A 140 16.78 45.88 57.25
CA TYR A 140 18.08 45.40 56.73
C TYR A 140 18.44 43.96 57.12
N SER A 141 17.90 43.47 58.25
CA SER A 141 18.08 42.05 58.61
C SER A 141 17.31 41.10 57.67
N ALA A 142 16.09 41.46 57.29
CA ALA A 142 15.30 40.70 56.33
C ALA A 142 15.90 40.81 54.92
N ALA A 143 16.23 42.05 54.50
CA ALA A 143 16.90 42.28 53.21
C ALA A 143 18.20 41.46 53.02
N ARG A 144 19.02 41.35 54.07
CA ARG A 144 20.24 40.49 54.01
C ARG A 144 19.89 39.03 53.82
N LYS A 145 18.85 38.50 54.46
CA LYS A 145 18.42 37.12 54.29
C LYS A 145 17.89 36.86 52.87
N THR A 146 17.07 37.77 52.34
CA THR A 146 16.56 37.70 50.98
C THR A 146 17.69 37.79 49.96
N ALA A 147 18.62 38.69 50.08
CA ALA A 147 19.79 38.79 49.20
C ALA A 147 20.68 37.51 49.22
N GLN A 148 20.93 36.95 50.43
CA GLN A 148 21.68 35.72 50.59
C GLN A 148 20.92 34.55 49.91
N ALA A 149 19.61 34.42 50.12
CA ALA A 149 18.79 33.38 49.50
C ALA A 149 18.75 33.50 47.97
N MET A 150 18.72 34.73 47.44
CA MET A 150 18.82 34.96 46.00
C MET A 150 20.15 34.47 45.44
N GLN A 151 21.24 34.73 46.15
CA GLN A 151 22.56 34.27 45.76
C GLN A 151 22.71 32.73 45.83
N ASP A 152 22.26 32.14 46.96
CA ASP A 152 22.34 30.68 47.20
C ASP A 152 21.53 29.89 46.21
N ASN A 153 20.39 30.38 45.75
CA ASN A 153 19.55 29.79 44.75
C ASN A 153 19.88 30.16 43.30
N GLY A 154 20.94 30.94 43.08
CA GLY A 154 21.37 31.38 41.75
C GLY A 154 20.41 32.37 41.05
N LEU A 155 19.43 32.90 41.78
CA LEU A 155 18.43 33.86 41.23
C LEU A 155 19.02 35.17 40.82
N ALA A 156 20.06 35.62 41.54
CA ALA A 156 20.77 36.86 41.22
C ALA A 156 21.37 36.86 39.81
N ALA A 157 21.89 35.68 39.35
CA ALA A 157 22.43 35.53 38.01
C ALA A 157 21.41 35.50 36.88
N LEU A 158 20.11 35.35 37.21
CA LEU A 158 19.01 35.40 36.26
C LEU A 158 18.45 36.78 36.01
N LEU A 159 18.86 37.76 36.82
CA LEU A 159 18.39 39.14 36.69
C LEU A 159 18.91 39.80 35.40
N PRO A 160 18.07 40.48 34.63
CA PRO A 160 18.48 41.15 33.42
C PRO A 160 19.49 42.26 33.67
N GLU A 161 20.55 42.30 32.87
CA GLU A 161 21.55 43.38 32.87
C GLU A 161 21.05 44.66 32.13
N GLN A 162 19.92 44.57 31.45
CA GLN A 162 19.29 45.66 30.73
C GLN A 162 17.97 46.08 31.40
N PRO A 163 17.58 47.36 31.36
CA PRO A 163 16.27 47.79 31.84
C PRO A 163 15.13 47.03 31.13
N LEU A 164 14.17 46.53 31.89
CA LEU A 164 12.98 45.88 31.35
C LEU A 164 12.02 46.86 30.69
N HIS A 165 12.14 48.14 30.98
CA HIS A 165 11.32 49.19 30.47
C HIS A 165 12.13 50.45 30.22
N THR A 166 11.98 51.02 29.02
CA THR A 166 12.52 52.36 28.73
C THR A 166 11.37 53.37 28.88
N SER A 167 11.57 54.29 29.78
CA SER A 167 10.57 55.36 29.96
C SER A 167 10.47 56.22 28.71
N SER A 168 9.24 56.59 28.30
CA SER A 168 8.99 57.57 27.24
C SER A 168 9.44 58.98 27.60
N THR A 169 9.78 59.24 28.86
CA THR A 169 10.25 60.52 29.40
C THR A 169 11.75 60.60 29.55
N GLY A 170 12.52 59.55 29.11
CA GLY A 170 13.96 59.57 29.10
C GLY A 170 14.63 59.37 30.48
N SER A 171 13.88 58.97 31.51
CA SER A 171 14.47 58.52 32.75
C SER A 171 14.94 57.06 32.57
N ASP A 172 16.23 56.83 32.62
CA ASP A 172 16.79 55.50 32.63
C ASP A 172 16.42 54.85 33.97
N TYR A 173 15.63 53.77 33.89
CA TYR A 173 15.46 52.85 35.02
C TYR A 173 16.66 51.93 35.07
N ASP A 174 17.26 51.79 36.25
CA ASP A 174 18.37 50.86 36.44
C ASP A 174 17.92 49.44 36.16
N ALA A 175 18.78 48.67 35.48
CA ALA A 175 18.56 47.30 35.22
C ALA A 175 18.35 46.50 36.52
N PRO A 176 17.51 45.46 36.54
CA PRO A 176 17.28 44.64 37.73
C PRO A 176 18.59 44.12 38.37
N ALA A 177 19.56 43.71 37.56
CA ALA A 177 20.88 43.25 38.06
C ALA A 177 21.64 44.39 38.74
N ALA A 178 21.61 45.63 38.20
CA ALA A 178 22.26 46.82 38.80
C ALA A 178 21.61 47.15 40.13
N ARG A 179 20.28 47.21 40.22
CA ARG A 179 19.54 47.49 41.47
C ARG A 179 19.87 46.44 42.55
N TYR A 180 19.95 45.17 42.21
CA TYR A 180 20.37 44.11 43.10
C TYR A 180 21.80 44.38 43.64
N GLN A 181 22.74 44.71 42.75
CA GLN A 181 24.13 44.99 43.11
C GLN A 181 24.24 46.19 44.02
N ASP A 182 23.52 47.29 43.79
CA ASP A 182 23.52 48.48 44.62
C ASP A 182 23.03 48.18 46.02
N ILE A 183 21.92 47.47 46.16
CA ILE A 183 21.38 47.07 47.47
C ILE A 183 22.37 46.11 48.19
N THR A 184 22.90 45.12 47.48
CA THR A 184 23.83 44.15 48.12
C THR A 184 25.15 44.81 48.54
N ASN A 185 25.68 45.76 47.75
CA ASN A 185 26.87 46.55 48.13
C ASN A 185 26.63 47.39 49.38
N ALA A 186 25.40 47.96 49.51
CA ALA A 186 25.03 48.70 50.69
C ALA A 186 24.82 47.82 51.94
N LEU A 187 24.26 46.60 51.74
CA LEU A 187 23.99 45.67 52.83
C LEU A 187 25.26 44.88 53.29
N PHE A 188 26.21 44.64 52.39
CA PHE A 188 27.41 43.85 52.62
C PHE A 188 28.67 44.60 52.15
N PRO A 189 29.12 45.68 52.84
CA PRO A 189 30.22 46.52 52.43
C PRO A 189 31.58 45.76 52.41
N ASN A 190 31.65 44.59 53.05
CA ASN A 190 32.84 43.73 53.06
C ASN A 190 32.69 42.48 52.17
N GLY A 191 31.67 42.46 51.31
CA GLY A 191 31.32 41.32 50.43
C GLY A 191 30.36 40.33 51.11
N MET A 192 29.56 39.65 50.27
CA MET A 192 28.74 38.52 50.71
C MET A 192 29.63 37.28 50.86
N ASN A 193 29.68 36.69 52.04
CA ASN A 193 30.41 35.45 52.31
C ASN A 193 29.47 34.27 52.23
#